data_43a67a675136ad07f9bed48594be02ac
#
_entry.id   43a67a675136ad07f9bed48594be02ac
#
_cell.length_a   1.000
_cell.length_b   1.000
_cell.length_c   1.000
_cell.angle_alpha   90.00
_cell.angle_beta   90.00
_cell.angle_gamma   90.00
#
_symmetry.space_group_name_H-M   'P 1'
#
loop_
_entity.id
_entity.type
_entity.pdbx_description
1 polymer ?
#
loop_
_entity_poly.entity_id
_entity_poly.type
_entity_poly.pdbx_seq_one_letter_code
_entity_poly.pdbx_strand_id
1 'polypeptide(L)'
;MPISAETADTRVVARDAVVNTKIDRTTAKTREVHDIASRNATTRLLVETANDPIVVAVLFAGGKGAMNISRNGKIGWGNGNFLVRSRPYFLERGITTAIIDAPTDQKYDLRHGFRGSANHATDIGAAITHLRSTYNLPVWLIGTSRGTNSVVNAAVRLAADSADGIVLTSSMLTWNEKGDNLLGFDLEKISGPVLISHHRNDESRVTPPEGVRNLQSRLTNGGPMKVAWYRGGYAMGNPCHAAHYHGFNGIEEQVVSDIVAWIKQTKP
;
A
#
# COMPACT_ATOMS: atom_id res chain seq x y z
N MET A 1 -1.00 39.66 58.77
CA MET A 1 -0.53 38.41 58.18
C MET A 1 -0.81 38.49 56.67
N PRO A 2 0.19 38.58 55.81
CA PRO A 2 -0.01 38.62 54.38
C PRO A 2 -0.05 37.18 53.81
N ILE A 3 -1.00 36.94 52.95
CA ILE A 3 -1.20 35.70 52.19
C ILE A 3 -0.26 35.77 50.97
N SER A 4 0.67 34.84 50.88
CA SER A 4 1.57 34.70 49.72
C SER A 4 0.82 34.14 48.51
N ALA A 5 0.94 34.83 47.39
CA ALA A 5 0.46 34.39 46.09
C ALA A 5 1.45 33.38 45.50
N GLU A 6 0.98 32.19 45.18
CA GLU A 6 1.71 31.14 44.53
C GLU A 6 1.73 31.43 43.01
N THR A 7 2.93 31.66 42.49
CA THR A 7 3.16 31.90 41.06
C THR A 7 3.09 30.59 40.30
N ALA A 8 2.14 30.49 39.39
CA ALA A 8 2.03 29.36 38.44
C ALA A 8 3.21 29.35 37.46
N ASP A 9 4.02 28.31 37.55
CA ASP A 9 5.13 28.02 36.62
C ASP A 9 4.57 27.51 35.26
N THR A 10 4.51 28.39 34.29
CA THR A 10 4.17 28.05 32.88
C THR A 10 5.42 27.47 32.22
N ARG A 11 5.62 26.16 32.35
CA ARG A 11 6.58 25.45 31.53
C ARG A 11 6.11 25.39 30.09
N VAL A 12 6.78 26.15 29.25
CA VAL A 12 6.72 26.03 27.78
C VAL A 12 7.23 24.65 27.39
N VAL A 13 6.31 23.75 26.99
CA VAL A 13 6.69 22.47 26.40
C VAL A 13 7.36 22.78 25.07
N ALA A 14 8.62 22.42 24.98
CA ALA A 14 9.40 22.53 23.74
C ALA A 14 8.67 21.81 22.61
N ARG A 15 8.49 22.50 21.49
CA ARG A 15 8.01 21.94 20.23
C ARG A 15 9.09 20.95 19.77
N ASP A 16 8.80 19.65 19.88
CA ASP A 16 9.63 18.64 19.29
C ASP A 16 9.73 18.88 17.78
N ALA A 17 10.97 19.04 17.35
CA ALA A 17 11.30 19.27 15.95
C ALA A 17 10.76 18.12 15.13
N VAL A 18 10.03 18.44 14.07
CA VAL A 18 9.67 17.52 12.99
C VAL A 18 11.00 16.93 12.49
N VAL A 19 11.29 15.71 12.89
CA VAL A 19 12.42 14.95 12.36
C VAL A 19 12.06 14.60 10.92
N ASN A 20 12.47 15.46 10.02
CA ASN A 20 12.44 15.20 8.60
C ASN A 20 13.56 14.17 8.32
N THR A 21 13.31 12.90 8.64
CA THR A 21 14.21 11.80 8.32
C THR A 21 14.35 11.79 6.79
N LYS A 22 15.45 12.37 6.30
CA LYS A 22 15.92 12.10 4.95
C LYS A 22 16.09 10.60 4.85
N ILE A 23 15.13 9.94 4.20
CA ILE A 23 15.20 8.52 3.90
C ILE A 23 16.43 8.35 3.01
N ASP A 24 17.48 7.78 3.58
CA ASP A 24 18.71 7.50 2.86
C ASP A 24 18.40 6.48 1.75
N ARG A 25 18.79 6.81 0.51
CA ARG A 25 18.56 5.98 -0.68
C ARG A 25 19.45 4.72 -0.71
N THR A 26 20.23 4.47 0.33
CA THR A 26 21.27 3.44 0.39
C THR A 26 20.78 2.07 0.83
N THR A 27 19.50 1.88 1.19
CA THR A 27 18.97 0.58 1.66
C THR A 27 18.69 -0.41 0.53
N ALA A 28 18.58 0.03 -0.72
CA ALA A 28 18.40 -0.86 -1.87
C ALA A 28 19.74 -1.34 -2.42
N LYS A 29 19.84 -2.66 -2.68
CA LYS A 29 20.99 -3.26 -3.38
C LYS A 29 21.07 -2.82 -4.85
N THR A 30 19.92 -2.84 -5.54
CA THR A 30 19.77 -2.32 -6.92
C THR A 30 18.49 -1.51 -7.03
N ARG A 31 18.44 -0.65 -8.05
CA ARG A 31 17.27 0.12 -8.39
C ARG A 31 17.12 0.15 -9.91
N GLU A 32 16.07 -0.48 -10.41
CA GLU A 32 15.88 -0.76 -11.83
C GLU A 32 14.48 -0.37 -12.29
N VAL A 33 14.34 -0.05 -13.57
CA VAL A 33 13.05 0.21 -14.22
C VAL A 33 12.78 -0.89 -15.22
N HIS A 34 11.61 -1.55 -15.08
CA HIS A 34 11.16 -2.61 -15.97
C HIS A 34 9.91 -2.12 -16.71
N ASP A 35 9.91 -2.25 -18.03
CA ASP A 35 8.76 -1.98 -18.89
C ASP A 35 8.11 -3.29 -19.32
N ILE A 36 6.91 -3.55 -18.84
CA ILE A 36 6.18 -4.81 -19.02
C ILE A 36 5.12 -4.61 -20.09
N ALA A 37 5.26 -5.27 -21.21
CA ALA A 37 4.24 -5.28 -22.25
C ALA A 37 3.06 -6.18 -21.83
N SER A 38 1.85 -5.66 -21.95
CA SER A 38 0.61 -6.38 -21.69
C SER A 38 -0.49 -5.80 -22.54
N ARG A 39 -1.34 -6.64 -23.10
CA ARG A 39 -2.35 -6.18 -24.06
C ARG A 39 -1.67 -5.36 -25.20
N ASN A 40 -2.22 -4.18 -25.52
CA ASN A 40 -1.59 -3.17 -26.38
C ASN A 40 -1.04 -1.98 -25.55
N ALA A 41 -0.61 -2.22 -24.33
CA ALA A 41 -0.12 -1.22 -23.39
C ALA A 41 1.18 -1.69 -22.74
N THR A 42 1.90 -0.76 -22.11
CA THR A 42 3.10 -1.05 -21.33
C THR A 42 2.88 -0.54 -19.91
N THR A 43 3.13 -1.38 -18.93
CA THR A 43 3.12 -1.03 -17.51
C THR A 43 4.55 -0.95 -16.99
N ARG A 44 4.92 0.16 -16.36
CA ARG A 44 6.26 0.36 -15.82
C ARG A 44 6.32 0.00 -14.35
N LEU A 45 7.39 -0.70 -13.98
CA LEU A 45 7.73 -0.99 -12.59
C LEU A 45 9.01 -0.26 -12.21
N LEU A 46 9.06 0.31 -11.00
CA LEU A 46 10.31 0.69 -10.35
C LEU A 46 10.61 -0.35 -9.28
N VAL A 47 11.62 -1.17 -9.53
CA VAL A 47 12.03 -2.24 -8.62
C VAL A 47 13.23 -1.80 -7.81
N GLU A 48 13.14 -1.93 -6.49
CA GLU A 48 14.24 -1.72 -5.56
C GLU A 48 14.46 -3.03 -4.81
N THR A 49 15.64 -3.65 -5.02
CA THR A 49 15.96 -4.98 -4.49
C THR A 49 16.55 -4.88 -3.09
N ALA A 50 16.04 -5.66 -2.15
CA ALA A 50 16.62 -5.81 -0.82
C ALA A 50 17.96 -6.58 -0.88
N ASN A 51 18.78 -6.55 0.17
CA ASN A 51 20.05 -7.29 0.22
C ASN A 51 19.79 -8.78 0.19
N ASP A 52 19.07 -9.38 1.06
CA ASP A 52 18.73 -10.81 1.07
C ASP A 52 17.22 -10.99 0.87
N PRO A 53 16.73 -10.88 -0.38
CA PRO A 53 15.30 -10.79 -0.64
C PRO A 53 14.61 -12.13 -0.42
N ILE A 54 13.47 -12.09 0.26
CA ILE A 54 12.65 -13.27 0.52
C ILE A 54 11.31 -13.23 -0.21
N VAL A 55 10.89 -12.06 -0.66
CA VAL A 55 9.61 -11.81 -1.34
C VAL A 55 9.76 -10.56 -2.21
N VAL A 56 9.04 -10.50 -3.31
CA VAL A 56 8.81 -9.27 -4.06
C VAL A 56 7.41 -8.72 -3.73
N ALA A 57 7.32 -7.50 -3.23
CA ALA A 57 6.07 -6.81 -2.96
C ALA A 57 5.76 -5.80 -4.07
N VAL A 58 4.67 -6.02 -4.81
CA VAL A 58 4.13 -5.05 -5.77
C VAL A 58 3.28 -4.03 -5.03
N LEU A 59 3.66 -2.75 -5.10
CA LEU A 59 3.07 -1.67 -4.33
C LEU A 59 2.10 -0.85 -5.19
N PHE A 60 0.82 -0.87 -4.81
CA PHE A 60 -0.27 -0.14 -5.49
C PHE A 60 -0.62 1.12 -4.70
N ALA A 61 -0.14 2.25 -5.18
CA ALA A 61 -0.45 3.54 -4.58
C ALA A 61 -1.94 3.89 -4.67
N GLY A 62 -2.45 4.57 -3.66
CA GLY A 62 -3.77 5.20 -3.67
C GLY A 62 -3.87 6.38 -4.64
N GLY A 63 -4.92 7.19 -4.50
CA GLY A 63 -5.13 8.37 -5.34
C GLY A 63 -5.18 8.04 -6.83
N LYS A 64 -4.43 8.77 -7.64
CA LYS A 64 -4.40 8.59 -9.10
C LYS A 64 -3.87 7.21 -9.52
N GLY A 65 -2.84 6.71 -8.83
CA GLY A 65 -2.14 5.49 -9.23
C GLY A 65 -1.20 5.65 -10.43
N ALA A 66 -1.29 6.74 -11.18
CA ALA A 66 -0.33 7.13 -12.18
C ALA A 66 0.86 7.80 -11.49
N MET A 67 1.92 7.05 -11.32
CA MET A 67 3.13 7.47 -10.59
C MET A 67 4.07 8.30 -11.46
N ASN A 68 3.88 8.24 -12.78
CA ASN A 68 4.72 8.89 -13.79
C ASN A 68 6.21 8.57 -13.59
N ILE A 69 6.52 7.29 -13.49
CA ILE A 69 7.88 6.80 -13.34
C ILE A 69 8.64 7.03 -14.65
N SER A 70 9.73 7.81 -14.58
CA SER A 70 10.58 8.04 -15.74
C SER A 70 11.51 6.85 -16.03
N ARG A 71 12.13 6.82 -17.20
CA ARG A 71 13.08 5.76 -17.60
C ARG A 71 14.28 5.61 -16.66
N ASN A 72 14.66 6.68 -15.95
CA ASN A 72 15.71 6.65 -14.93
C ASN A 72 15.17 6.41 -13.50
N GLY A 73 13.92 6.01 -13.37
CA GLY A 73 13.30 5.65 -12.08
C GLY A 73 12.85 6.83 -11.22
N LYS A 74 12.86 8.08 -11.72
CA LYS A 74 12.29 9.19 -10.97
C LYS A 74 10.78 9.07 -10.91
N ILE A 75 10.21 9.12 -9.70
CA ILE A 75 8.77 9.13 -9.47
C ILE A 75 8.27 10.56 -9.62
N GLY A 76 7.37 10.79 -10.57
CA GLY A 76 6.83 12.11 -10.89
C GLY A 76 5.68 12.53 -9.98
N TRP A 77 4.94 11.55 -9.41
CA TRP A 77 3.80 11.79 -8.52
C TRP A 77 3.74 10.74 -7.40
N GLY A 78 3.16 11.10 -6.26
CA GLY A 78 2.83 10.14 -5.20
C GLY A 78 3.97 9.79 -4.24
N ASN A 79 5.09 10.53 -4.24
CA ASN A 79 6.22 10.29 -3.32
C ASN A 79 5.79 10.28 -1.84
N GLY A 80 4.79 11.06 -1.46
CA GLY A 80 4.23 11.08 -0.10
C GLY A 80 3.24 9.95 0.20
N ASN A 81 2.86 9.12 -0.78
CA ASN A 81 1.97 7.98 -0.53
C ASN A 81 2.60 7.02 0.48
N PHE A 82 1.78 6.44 1.38
CA PHE A 82 2.26 5.55 2.46
C PHE A 82 3.21 4.46 1.92
N LEU A 83 2.78 3.66 0.95
CA LEU A 83 3.61 2.57 0.43
C LEU A 83 4.88 3.08 -0.26
N VAL A 84 4.79 4.23 -0.93
CA VAL A 84 5.92 4.80 -1.67
C VAL A 84 7.00 5.33 -0.74
N ARG A 85 6.63 6.10 0.29
CA ARG A 85 7.60 6.64 1.25
C ARG A 85 8.15 5.60 2.22
N SER A 86 7.40 4.50 2.43
CA SER A 86 7.77 3.45 3.38
C SER A 86 8.64 2.33 2.80
N ARG A 87 9.02 2.41 1.51
CA ARG A 87 9.85 1.38 0.86
C ARG A 87 11.13 1.02 1.61
N PRO A 88 11.90 1.97 2.19
CA PRO A 88 13.11 1.63 2.93
C PRO A 88 12.86 0.63 4.05
N TYR A 89 11.76 0.76 4.78
CA TYR A 89 11.41 -0.17 5.86
C TYR A 89 11.12 -1.61 5.36
N PHE A 90 10.57 -1.75 4.15
CA PHE A 90 10.43 -3.06 3.48
C PHE A 90 11.78 -3.64 3.10
N LEU A 91 12.64 -2.84 2.45
CA LEU A 91 13.96 -3.25 1.98
C LEU A 91 14.87 -3.71 3.13
N GLU A 92 14.91 -2.97 4.23
CA GLU A 92 15.66 -3.29 5.44
C GLU A 92 15.25 -4.65 6.06
N ARG A 93 14.02 -5.11 5.76
CA ARG A 93 13.45 -6.35 6.28
C ARG A 93 13.44 -7.50 5.27
N GLY A 94 14.17 -7.34 4.15
CA GLY A 94 14.33 -8.37 3.11
C GLY A 94 13.16 -8.46 2.13
N ILE A 95 12.37 -7.41 1.99
CA ILE A 95 11.30 -7.36 0.99
C ILE A 95 11.73 -6.46 -0.17
N THR A 96 11.95 -7.04 -1.35
CA THR A 96 12.10 -6.30 -2.60
C THR A 96 10.80 -5.59 -2.94
N THR A 97 10.85 -4.32 -3.30
CA THR A 97 9.67 -3.52 -3.64
C THR A 97 9.59 -3.22 -5.12
N ALA A 98 8.42 -3.37 -5.71
CA ALA A 98 8.11 -3.01 -7.09
C ALA A 98 6.94 -2.01 -7.10
N ILE A 99 7.22 -0.71 -7.26
CA ILE A 99 6.14 0.26 -7.49
C ILE A 99 5.61 0.08 -8.90
N ILE A 100 4.32 -0.17 -9.03
CA ILE A 100 3.65 -0.26 -10.32
C ILE A 100 3.08 1.10 -10.74
N ASP A 101 3.39 1.51 -11.97
CA ASP A 101 2.80 2.71 -12.58
C ASP A 101 1.52 2.35 -13.34
N ALA A 102 0.75 3.35 -13.72
CA ALA A 102 -0.37 3.18 -14.62
C ALA A 102 0.12 2.74 -16.01
N PRO A 103 -0.61 1.84 -16.69
CA PRO A 103 -0.28 1.46 -18.07
C PRO A 103 -0.41 2.66 -19.03
N THR A 104 0.28 2.60 -20.16
CA THR A 104 0.41 3.72 -21.09
C THR A 104 -0.92 4.24 -21.66
N ASP A 105 -1.96 3.43 -21.68
CA ASP A 105 -3.33 3.83 -22.05
C ASP A 105 -4.11 4.49 -20.90
N GLN A 106 -3.57 4.50 -19.66
CA GLN A 106 -4.14 5.12 -18.45
C GLN A 106 -3.17 6.09 -17.77
N LYS A 107 -2.24 6.67 -18.50
CA LYS A 107 -1.06 7.41 -17.99
C LYS A 107 -1.32 8.60 -17.06
N TYR A 108 -2.56 9.09 -16.97
CA TYR A 108 -2.89 10.25 -16.14
C TYR A 108 -3.55 9.91 -14.82
N ASP A 109 -4.40 8.89 -14.80
CA ASP A 109 -5.13 8.44 -13.62
C ASP A 109 -5.84 7.11 -13.93
N LEU A 110 -5.82 6.19 -12.97
CA LEU A 110 -6.58 4.94 -13.02
C LEU A 110 -8.03 5.19 -12.59
N ARG A 111 -8.83 5.87 -13.45
CA ARG A 111 -10.21 6.30 -13.19
C ARG A 111 -11.26 5.35 -13.78
N HIS A 112 -12.51 5.72 -13.58
CA HIS A 112 -13.70 5.18 -14.24
C HIS A 112 -13.78 3.64 -14.20
N GLY A 113 -13.53 3.07 -13.01
CA GLY A 113 -13.58 1.61 -12.83
C GLY A 113 -12.40 0.84 -13.42
N PHE A 114 -11.38 1.50 -14.01
CA PHE A 114 -10.25 0.78 -14.60
C PHE A 114 -9.54 -0.13 -13.59
N ARG A 115 -9.42 0.30 -12.33
CA ARG A 115 -8.81 -0.54 -11.28
C ARG A 115 -9.55 -1.86 -11.03
N GLY A 116 -10.85 -1.93 -11.34
CA GLY A 116 -11.69 -3.14 -11.26
C GLY A 116 -11.83 -3.89 -12.59
N SER A 117 -11.19 -3.44 -13.66
CA SER A 117 -11.36 -4.01 -14.99
C SER A 117 -10.53 -5.27 -15.22
N ALA A 118 -10.97 -6.10 -16.19
CA ALA A 118 -10.20 -7.25 -16.67
C ALA A 118 -8.85 -6.82 -17.27
N ASN A 119 -8.82 -5.69 -17.98
CA ASN A 119 -7.59 -5.15 -18.55
C ASN A 119 -6.53 -4.88 -17.49
N HIS A 120 -6.92 -4.25 -16.36
CA HIS A 120 -5.97 -3.99 -15.27
C HIS A 120 -5.50 -5.28 -14.60
N ALA A 121 -6.36 -6.27 -14.44
CA ALA A 121 -5.94 -7.58 -13.93
C ALA A 121 -4.93 -8.25 -14.86
N THR A 122 -5.13 -8.18 -16.19
CA THR A 122 -4.16 -8.69 -17.17
C THR A 122 -2.80 -7.99 -17.06
N ASP A 123 -2.78 -6.67 -16.88
CA ASP A 123 -1.54 -5.91 -16.70
C ASP A 123 -0.81 -6.33 -15.41
N ILE A 124 -1.56 -6.51 -14.33
CA ILE A 124 -1.00 -6.97 -13.05
C ILE A 124 -0.48 -8.41 -13.17
N GLY A 125 -1.20 -9.30 -13.85
CA GLY A 125 -0.77 -10.67 -14.10
C GLY A 125 0.55 -10.74 -14.85
N ALA A 126 0.71 -9.92 -15.90
CA ALA A 126 1.98 -9.81 -16.63
C ALA A 126 3.13 -9.32 -15.71
N ALA A 127 2.87 -8.36 -14.84
CA ALA A 127 3.85 -7.90 -13.86
C ALA A 127 4.23 -9.00 -12.85
N ILE A 128 3.27 -9.76 -12.34
CA ILE A 128 3.52 -10.90 -11.42
C ILE A 128 4.39 -11.94 -12.11
N THR A 129 4.03 -12.36 -13.32
CA THR A 129 4.78 -13.36 -14.10
C THR A 129 6.22 -12.90 -14.35
N HIS A 130 6.40 -11.64 -14.75
CA HIS A 130 7.72 -11.06 -14.96
C HIS A 130 8.57 -11.07 -13.67
N LEU A 131 8.02 -10.62 -12.56
CA LEU A 131 8.73 -10.55 -11.29
C LEU A 131 9.09 -11.94 -10.76
N ARG A 132 8.18 -12.92 -10.86
CA ARG A 132 8.46 -14.30 -10.49
C ARG A 132 9.60 -14.90 -11.32
N SER A 133 9.58 -14.71 -12.63
CA SER A 133 10.64 -15.24 -13.52
C SER A 133 11.99 -14.55 -13.32
N THR A 134 11.98 -13.25 -13.00
CA THR A 134 13.22 -12.46 -12.84
C THR A 134 13.90 -12.73 -11.51
N TYR A 135 13.13 -12.82 -10.42
CA TYR A 135 13.68 -12.89 -9.07
C TYR A 135 13.62 -14.29 -8.45
N ASN A 136 12.83 -15.21 -9.02
CA ASN A 136 12.57 -16.55 -8.48
C ASN A 136 12.11 -16.51 -7.00
N LEU A 137 11.21 -15.58 -6.70
CA LEU A 137 10.67 -15.31 -5.35
C LEU A 137 9.15 -15.26 -5.37
N PRO A 138 8.49 -15.55 -4.24
CA PRO A 138 7.07 -15.28 -4.09
C PRO A 138 6.75 -13.80 -4.33
N VAL A 139 5.57 -13.53 -4.93
CA VAL A 139 5.11 -12.18 -5.23
C VAL A 139 3.86 -11.85 -4.42
N TRP A 140 3.92 -10.79 -3.65
CA TRP A 140 2.80 -10.28 -2.86
C TRP A 140 2.29 -8.97 -3.44
N LEU A 141 0.97 -8.72 -3.36
CA LEU A 141 0.38 -7.46 -3.74
C LEU A 141 -0.01 -6.66 -2.49
N ILE A 142 0.46 -5.42 -2.42
CA ILE A 142 0.16 -4.52 -1.30
C ILE A 142 -0.49 -3.26 -1.84
N GLY A 143 -1.73 -3.01 -1.45
CA GLY A 143 -2.49 -1.83 -1.87
C GLY A 143 -2.82 -0.88 -0.71
N THR A 144 -2.85 0.42 -0.98
CA THR A 144 -3.37 1.41 -0.04
C THR A 144 -4.49 2.24 -0.66
N SER A 145 -5.56 2.50 0.11
CA SER A 145 -6.68 3.32 -0.36
C SER A 145 -7.21 2.79 -1.71
N ARG A 146 -7.37 3.63 -2.74
CA ARG A 146 -7.77 3.17 -4.10
C ARG A 146 -6.86 2.08 -4.68
N GLY A 147 -5.63 1.93 -4.21
CA GLY A 147 -4.73 0.84 -4.60
C GLY A 147 -5.25 -0.54 -4.19
N THR A 148 -6.07 -0.63 -3.15
CA THR A 148 -6.68 -1.88 -2.72
C THR A 148 -7.65 -2.47 -3.74
N ASN A 149 -8.31 -1.62 -4.56
CA ASN A 149 -9.14 -2.09 -5.68
C ASN A 149 -8.32 -2.84 -6.74
N SER A 150 -7.11 -2.37 -7.04
CA SER A 150 -6.19 -3.04 -7.97
C SER A 150 -5.78 -4.41 -7.44
N VAL A 151 -5.44 -4.49 -6.16
CA VAL A 151 -5.02 -5.73 -5.49
C VAL A 151 -6.16 -6.75 -5.48
N VAL A 152 -7.35 -6.36 -5.02
CA VAL A 152 -8.51 -7.24 -4.97
C VAL A 152 -8.96 -7.68 -6.36
N ASN A 153 -8.97 -6.77 -7.34
CA ASN A 153 -9.28 -7.10 -8.73
C ASN A 153 -8.36 -8.20 -9.29
N ALA A 154 -7.06 -8.09 -9.05
CA ALA A 154 -6.09 -9.10 -9.47
C ALA A 154 -6.32 -10.43 -8.74
N ALA A 155 -6.48 -10.39 -7.41
CA ALA A 155 -6.69 -11.59 -6.61
C ALA A 155 -7.95 -12.37 -7.00
N VAL A 156 -9.04 -11.65 -7.33
CA VAL A 156 -10.31 -12.27 -7.77
C VAL A 156 -10.24 -12.84 -9.20
N ARG A 157 -9.56 -12.15 -10.12
CA ARG A 157 -9.59 -12.51 -11.55
C ARG A 157 -8.49 -13.45 -11.99
N LEU A 158 -7.33 -13.43 -11.36
CA LEU A 158 -6.18 -14.24 -11.78
C LEU A 158 -6.17 -15.64 -11.14
N ALA A 159 -6.95 -15.87 -10.11
CA ALA A 159 -7.08 -17.18 -9.43
C ALA A 159 -5.71 -17.84 -9.15
N ALA A 160 -5.41 -18.98 -9.75
CA ALA A 160 -4.16 -19.73 -9.55
C ALA A 160 -2.91 -18.95 -10.02
N ASP A 161 -3.07 -18.03 -11.00
CA ASP A 161 -1.98 -17.18 -11.48
C ASP A 161 -1.81 -15.89 -10.66
N SER A 162 -2.58 -15.76 -9.58
CA SER A 162 -2.53 -14.60 -8.69
C SER A 162 -1.24 -14.59 -7.86
N ALA A 163 -1.11 -13.56 -7.03
CA ALA A 163 -0.02 -13.42 -6.08
C ALA A 163 -0.11 -14.46 -4.95
N ASP A 164 1.00 -14.67 -4.26
CA ASP A 164 1.14 -15.61 -3.14
C ASP A 164 0.46 -15.10 -1.85
N GLY A 165 0.01 -13.84 -1.84
CA GLY A 165 -0.78 -13.24 -0.79
C GLY A 165 -1.02 -11.77 -1.05
N ILE A 166 -1.95 -11.18 -0.30
CA ILE A 166 -2.32 -9.77 -0.45
C ILE A 166 -2.34 -9.03 0.89
N VAL A 167 -2.05 -7.73 0.82
CA VAL A 167 -2.16 -6.80 1.95
C VAL A 167 -3.01 -5.61 1.54
N LEU A 168 -4.04 -5.33 2.32
CA LEU A 168 -4.99 -4.26 2.09
C LEU A 168 -4.85 -3.22 3.21
N THR A 169 -4.28 -2.05 2.89
CA THR A 169 -4.09 -0.97 3.86
C THR A 169 -5.06 0.18 3.58
N SER A 170 -5.71 0.71 4.62
CA SER A 170 -6.72 1.77 4.49
C SER A 170 -7.68 1.48 3.33
N SER A 171 -8.39 0.35 3.43
CA SER A 171 -9.18 -0.26 2.37
C SER A 171 -10.33 0.61 1.88
N MET A 172 -10.60 0.61 0.57
CA MET A 172 -11.75 1.28 -0.02
C MET A 172 -13.05 0.54 0.34
N LEU A 173 -13.83 1.09 1.25
CA LEU A 173 -15.01 0.43 1.83
C LEU A 173 -16.33 1.15 1.54
N THR A 174 -16.26 2.34 0.93
CA THR A 174 -17.44 3.11 0.55
C THR A 174 -17.34 3.47 -0.94
N TRP A 175 -18.47 3.38 -1.62
CA TRP A 175 -18.56 3.78 -3.03
C TRP A 175 -18.24 5.28 -3.20
N ASN A 176 -17.60 5.60 -4.32
CA ASN A 176 -17.37 6.97 -4.74
C ASN A 176 -17.32 7.05 -6.28
N GLU A 177 -17.52 8.22 -6.82
CA GLU A 177 -17.55 8.49 -8.26
C GLU A 177 -16.25 8.20 -9.03
N LYS A 178 -15.14 7.96 -8.32
CA LYS A 178 -13.82 7.69 -8.92
C LYS A 178 -13.51 6.21 -9.10
N GLY A 179 -14.36 5.34 -8.62
CA GLY A 179 -14.19 3.89 -8.74
C GLY A 179 -14.99 3.08 -7.73
N ASP A 180 -14.88 1.79 -7.85
CA ASP A 180 -15.58 0.82 -7.04
C ASP A 180 -15.01 0.75 -5.62
N ASN A 181 -15.80 0.22 -4.68
CA ASN A 181 -15.31 -0.18 -3.37
C ASN A 181 -15.05 -1.71 -3.36
N LEU A 182 -14.31 -2.19 -2.34
CA LEU A 182 -13.96 -3.60 -2.25
C LEU A 182 -15.18 -4.52 -2.09
N LEU A 183 -16.24 -4.02 -1.48
CA LEU A 183 -17.47 -4.80 -1.26
C LEU A 183 -18.25 -5.08 -2.56
N GLY A 184 -17.86 -4.48 -3.68
CA GLY A 184 -18.40 -4.77 -5.01
C GLY A 184 -17.73 -5.93 -5.74
N PHE A 185 -16.64 -6.48 -5.20
CA PHE A 185 -15.95 -7.64 -5.80
C PHE A 185 -16.43 -8.97 -5.22
N ASP A 186 -16.18 -10.06 -5.94
CA ASP A 186 -16.43 -11.44 -5.50
C ASP A 186 -15.32 -11.88 -4.51
N LEU A 187 -15.32 -11.27 -3.32
CA LEU A 187 -14.27 -11.43 -2.31
C LEU A 187 -14.09 -12.88 -1.86
N GLU A 188 -15.14 -13.69 -1.95
CA GLU A 188 -15.16 -15.13 -1.68
C GLU A 188 -14.28 -15.95 -2.64
N LYS A 189 -13.85 -15.38 -3.77
CA LYS A 189 -12.90 -16.02 -4.70
C LYS A 189 -11.44 -15.89 -4.27
N ILE A 190 -11.14 -15.05 -3.28
CA ILE A 190 -9.77 -14.85 -2.79
C ILE A 190 -9.39 -16.00 -1.87
N SER A 191 -8.44 -16.83 -2.28
CA SER A 191 -8.05 -18.06 -1.55
C SER A 191 -6.68 -17.97 -0.83
N GLY A 192 -5.84 -17.00 -1.18
CA GLY A 192 -4.51 -16.82 -0.58
C GLY A 192 -4.56 -16.08 0.76
N PRO A 193 -3.40 -15.94 1.42
CA PRO A 193 -3.25 -15.17 2.65
C PRO A 193 -3.68 -13.71 2.48
N VAL A 194 -4.45 -13.18 3.42
CA VAL A 194 -4.93 -11.78 3.42
C VAL A 194 -4.60 -11.09 4.72
N LEU A 195 -3.89 -9.96 4.65
CA LEU A 195 -3.75 -9.02 5.76
C LEU A 195 -4.57 -7.76 5.48
N ILE A 196 -5.45 -7.40 6.41
CA ILE A 196 -6.12 -6.09 6.42
C ILE A 196 -5.44 -5.24 7.48
N SER A 197 -4.84 -4.12 7.09
CA SER A 197 -4.20 -3.14 7.99
C SER A 197 -4.98 -1.84 7.99
N HIS A 198 -5.50 -1.41 9.15
CA HIS A 198 -6.35 -0.25 9.21
C HIS A 198 -6.09 0.60 10.45
N HIS A 199 -6.08 1.93 10.30
CA HIS A 199 -5.95 2.84 11.42
C HIS A 199 -7.32 3.09 12.05
N ARG A 200 -7.42 2.99 13.40
CA ARG A 200 -8.69 3.17 14.10
C ARG A 200 -9.29 4.57 13.98
N ASN A 201 -8.44 5.55 13.75
CA ASN A 201 -8.82 6.95 13.59
C ASN A 201 -8.73 7.39 12.11
N ASP A 202 -8.86 6.48 11.14
CA ASP A 202 -8.97 6.87 9.72
C ASP A 202 -10.31 7.60 9.51
N GLU A 203 -10.24 8.89 9.30
CA GLU A 203 -11.40 9.78 9.11
C GLU A 203 -11.76 9.95 7.61
N SER A 204 -11.08 9.22 6.74
CA SER A 204 -11.40 9.28 5.32
C SER A 204 -12.76 8.64 5.05
N ARG A 205 -13.68 9.40 4.48
CA ARG A 205 -15.04 8.97 4.16
C ARG A 205 -15.14 7.76 3.24
N VAL A 206 -14.06 7.42 2.52
CA VAL A 206 -14.05 6.30 1.57
C VAL A 206 -13.37 5.06 2.13
N THR A 207 -12.74 5.17 3.30
CA THR A 207 -12.06 4.09 3.99
C THR A 207 -12.46 4.02 5.47
N PRO A 208 -13.76 4.01 5.80
CA PRO A 208 -14.23 4.07 7.18
C PRO A 208 -13.84 2.79 7.94
N PRO A 209 -13.23 2.90 9.15
CA PRO A 209 -12.79 1.76 9.95
C PRO A 209 -13.90 0.75 10.27
N GLU A 210 -15.13 1.20 10.45
CA GLU A 210 -16.31 0.37 10.72
C GLU A 210 -16.64 -0.60 9.58
N GLY A 211 -16.28 -0.26 8.34
CA GLY A 211 -16.48 -1.09 7.16
C GLY A 211 -15.57 -2.33 7.09
N VAL A 212 -14.48 -2.35 7.87
CA VAL A 212 -13.52 -3.47 7.89
C VAL A 212 -14.17 -4.78 8.30
N ARG A 213 -15.13 -4.76 9.22
CA ARG A 213 -15.88 -5.98 9.62
C ARG A 213 -16.63 -6.61 8.43
N ASN A 214 -17.23 -5.77 7.59
CA ASN A 214 -17.92 -6.21 6.38
C ASN A 214 -16.95 -6.81 5.35
N LEU A 215 -15.79 -6.19 5.15
CA LEU A 215 -14.74 -6.74 4.30
C LEU A 215 -14.27 -8.11 4.82
N GLN A 216 -14.00 -8.21 6.12
CA GLN A 216 -13.55 -9.44 6.77
C GLN A 216 -14.57 -10.58 6.61
N SER A 217 -15.87 -10.31 6.82
CA SER A 217 -16.93 -11.34 6.76
C SER A 217 -17.16 -11.92 5.36
N ARG A 218 -16.67 -11.25 4.30
CA ARG A 218 -16.79 -11.72 2.92
C ARG A 218 -15.55 -12.45 2.39
N LEU A 219 -14.45 -12.44 3.14
CA LEU A 219 -13.24 -13.19 2.81
C LEU A 219 -13.33 -14.60 3.40
N THR A 220 -14.12 -15.47 2.77
CA THR A 220 -14.54 -16.77 3.34
C THR A 220 -13.82 -17.98 2.77
N ASN A 221 -12.97 -17.82 1.75
CA ASN A 221 -12.39 -18.93 0.99
C ASN A 221 -11.10 -19.55 1.61
N GLY A 222 -11.00 -19.55 2.95
CA GLY A 222 -10.15 -20.48 3.68
C GLY A 222 -8.64 -20.16 3.75
N GLY A 223 -8.15 -19.11 3.15
CA GLY A 223 -6.75 -18.68 3.32
C GLY A 223 -6.52 -18.07 4.72
N PRO A 224 -5.26 -18.07 5.22
CA PRO A 224 -4.94 -17.35 6.44
C PRO A 224 -5.35 -15.87 6.34
N MET A 225 -6.07 -15.37 7.35
CA MET A 225 -6.51 -13.97 7.37
C MET A 225 -6.25 -13.32 8.72
N LYS A 226 -5.80 -12.06 8.68
CA LYS A 226 -5.59 -11.23 9.88
C LYS A 226 -6.07 -9.82 9.64
N VAL A 227 -6.65 -9.21 10.69
CA VAL A 227 -6.92 -7.76 10.74
C VAL A 227 -5.98 -7.14 11.76
N ALA A 228 -5.11 -6.24 11.31
CA ALA A 228 -4.21 -5.46 12.14
C ALA A 228 -4.79 -4.04 12.31
N TRP A 229 -4.99 -3.63 13.56
CA TRP A 229 -5.51 -2.33 13.92
C TRP A 229 -4.43 -1.44 14.52
N TYR A 230 -4.37 -0.20 14.04
CA TYR A 230 -3.38 0.77 14.49
C TYR A 230 -4.01 1.96 15.22
N ARG A 231 -3.21 2.54 16.09
CA ARG A 231 -3.44 3.80 16.80
C ARG A 231 -2.10 4.54 16.87
N GLY A 232 -2.12 5.83 17.21
CA GLY A 232 -0.93 6.66 17.29
C GLY A 232 -0.64 7.38 15.98
N GLY A 233 0.57 7.93 15.86
CA GLY A 233 0.87 8.85 14.77
C GLY A 233 0.11 10.17 14.89
N TYR A 234 0.01 10.90 13.80
CA TYR A 234 -0.63 12.22 13.79
C TYR A 234 -1.31 12.53 12.45
N ALA A 235 -2.29 13.43 12.51
CA ALA A 235 -3.11 13.85 11.39
C ALA A 235 -2.69 15.24 10.90
N MET A 236 -2.44 15.37 9.60
CA MET A 236 -2.16 16.65 8.96
C MET A 236 -2.99 16.83 7.69
N GLY A 237 -3.71 17.94 7.61
CA GLY A 237 -4.46 18.32 6.42
C GLY A 237 -5.71 17.47 6.15
N ASN A 238 -5.94 17.09 4.91
CA ASN A 238 -7.15 16.38 4.51
C ASN A 238 -7.14 14.93 4.99
N PRO A 239 -8.23 14.43 5.62
CA PRO A 239 -8.35 13.06 6.11
C PRO A 239 -8.06 11.95 5.10
N CYS A 240 -8.34 12.19 3.81
CA CYS A 240 -8.05 11.20 2.75
C CYS A 240 -6.61 11.30 2.19
N HIS A 241 -5.74 12.11 2.79
CA HIS A 241 -4.36 12.26 2.33
C HIS A 241 -3.39 11.42 3.17
N ALA A 242 -2.24 11.13 2.57
CA ALA A 242 -1.23 10.27 3.16
C ALA A 242 -0.53 10.87 4.40
N ALA A 243 -0.61 12.19 4.61
CA ALA A 243 -0.11 12.87 5.80
C ALA A 243 -1.09 12.85 6.99
N HIS A 244 -2.14 12.04 6.90
CA HIS A 244 -3.15 11.82 7.94
C HIS A 244 -3.10 10.37 8.46
N TYR A 245 -3.93 9.99 9.41
CA TYR A 245 -4.11 8.62 9.89
C TYR A 245 -4.39 7.64 8.75
N HIS A 246 -5.07 8.09 7.69
CA HIS A 246 -5.27 7.36 6.43
C HIS A 246 -3.96 6.83 5.81
N GLY A 247 -2.86 7.54 5.95
CA GLY A 247 -1.54 7.16 5.47
C GLY A 247 -0.63 6.61 6.57
N PHE A 248 -1.13 6.28 7.75
CA PHE A 248 -0.34 5.81 8.90
C PHE A 248 0.79 6.77 9.27
N ASN A 249 0.54 8.08 9.13
CA ASN A 249 1.55 9.12 9.31
C ASN A 249 2.14 9.11 10.73
N GLY A 250 3.47 8.92 10.81
CA GLY A 250 4.23 8.83 12.07
C GLY A 250 4.31 7.43 12.68
N ILE A 251 3.70 6.40 12.07
CA ILE A 251 3.79 4.99 12.48
C ILE A 251 4.11 4.05 11.33
N GLU A 252 4.66 4.57 10.23
CA GLU A 252 4.95 3.82 9.01
C GLU A 252 5.80 2.59 9.27
N GLU A 253 6.86 2.73 10.07
CA GLU A 253 7.77 1.64 10.37
C GLU A 253 7.08 0.50 11.12
N GLN A 254 6.24 0.81 12.10
CA GLN A 254 5.46 -0.18 12.84
C GLN A 254 4.55 -0.95 11.89
N VAL A 255 3.79 -0.24 11.04
CA VAL A 255 2.85 -0.87 10.09
C VAL A 255 3.58 -1.78 9.12
N VAL A 256 4.71 -1.32 8.56
CA VAL A 256 5.53 -2.13 7.65
C VAL A 256 6.12 -3.35 8.37
N SER A 257 6.60 -3.19 9.61
CA SER A 257 7.13 -4.31 10.41
C SER A 257 6.09 -5.42 10.58
N ASP A 258 4.84 -5.05 10.90
CA ASP A 258 3.75 -6.01 11.07
C ASP A 258 3.34 -6.67 9.76
N ILE A 259 3.34 -5.92 8.65
CA ILE A 259 3.11 -6.46 7.30
C ILE A 259 4.20 -7.50 6.96
N VAL A 260 5.47 -7.18 7.18
CA VAL A 260 6.58 -8.08 6.88
C VAL A 260 6.55 -9.33 7.78
N ALA A 261 6.21 -9.18 9.06
CA ALA A 261 6.03 -10.30 9.97
C ALA A 261 4.93 -11.26 9.48
N TRP A 262 3.80 -10.72 9.02
CA TRP A 262 2.72 -11.50 8.44
C TRP A 262 3.16 -12.25 7.17
N ILE A 263 3.83 -11.56 6.24
CA ILE A 263 4.36 -12.16 5.01
C ILE A 263 5.31 -13.32 5.35
N LYS A 264 6.22 -13.13 6.31
CA LYS A 264 7.18 -14.17 6.73
C LYS A 264 6.50 -15.38 7.34
N GLN A 265 5.42 -15.18 8.08
CA GLN A 265 4.66 -16.24 8.74
C GLN A 265 3.83 -17.06 7.76
N THR A 266 3.34 -16.46 6.67
CA THR A 266 2.35 -17.05 5.77
C THR A 266 2.85 -17.28 4.34
N LYS A 267 4.11 -16.93 4.03
CA LYS A 267 4.70 -17.27 2.72
C LYS A 267 4.73 -18.78 2.53
N PRO A 268 4.55 -19.28 1.29
CA PRO A 268 4.67 -20.69 0.94
C PRO A 268 6.03 -21.28 1.30
#